data_2760f2a75d5aacd6370fab57fe9aab83
#
_entry.id   2760f2a75d5aacd6370fab57fe9aab83
#
_cell.length_a   1.000
_cell.length_b   1.000
_cell.length_c   1.000
_cell.angle_alpha   90.00
_cell.angle_beta   90.00
_cell.angle_gamma   90.00
#
_symmetry.space_group_name_H-M   'P 1'
#
loop_
_entity.id
_entity.type
_entity.pdbx_description
1 polymer ?
#
loop_
_entity_poly.entity_id
_entity_poly.type
_entity_poly.pdbx_seq_one_letter_code
_entity_poly.pdbx_strand_id
1 'polypeptide(L)'
;LSGSTEALDNLSREISCKRFLKLNVSGAFHSPFMNEPSSKFSEYLKQIKFNNPSFPVISNYEPSLCSDPNELKIRLEKQMCNGVRWRETMDLMAKDSDLHIVEIGPSNVLSGLGKRHLKDVKISQVSSSDQISY
;
A
#
# COMPACT_ATOMS: atom_id res chain seq x y z
N LEU A 1 0.50 -12.65 -3.47
CA LEU A 1 0.98 -13.68 -2.55
C LEU A 1 2.41 -13.39 -2.15
N SER A 2 2.77 -13.67 -0.89
CA SER A 2 4.11 -13.49 -0.34
C SER A 2 4.44 -14.69 0.57
N GLY A 3 5.67 -15.18 0.51
CA GLY A 3 6.08 -16.36 1.25
C GLY A 3 7.50 -16.81 0.91
N SER A 4 7.89 -18.02 1.34
CA SER A 4 9.16 -18.59 0.96
C SER A 4 9.21 -18.91 -0.54
N THR A 5 10.40 -18.88 -1.12
CA THR A 5 10.59 -19.21 -2.54
C THR A 5 10.06 -20.61 -2.86
N GLU A 6 10.36 -21.60 -1.99
CA GLU A 6 9.89 -22.96 -2.16
C GLU A 6 8.34 -23.06 -2.16
N ALA A 7 7.68 -22.40 -1.21
CA ALA A 7 6.21 -22.41 -1.15
C ALA A 7 5.58 -21.74 -2.39
N LEU A 8 6.19 -20.67 -2.90
CA LEU A 8 5.74 -20.00 -4.12
C LEU A 8 5.97 -20.85 -5.36
N ASP A 9 7.08 -21.59 -5.42
CA ASP A 9 7.36 -22.51 -6.53
C ASP A 9 6.39 -23.71 -6.55
N ASN A 10 6.08 -24.27 -5.40
CA ASN A 10 5.09 -25.34 -5.28
C ASN A 10 3.71 -24.84 -5.70
N LEU A 11 3.28 -23.70 -5.15
CA LEU A 11 2.01 -23.09 -5.50
C LEU A 11 1.88 -22.81 -7.01
N SER A 12 2.97 -22.36 -7.65
CA SER A 12 2.96 -22.07 -9.09
C SER A 12 2.65 -23.28 -9.97
N ARG A 13 2.89 -24.50 -9.47
CA ARG A 13 2.62 -25.78 -10.16
C ARG A 13 1.19 -26.27 -9.90
N GLU A 14 0.60 -25.88 -8.78
CA GLU A 14 -0.71 -26.38 -8.31
C GLU A 14 -1.87 -25.48 -8.76
N ILE A 15 -1.65 -24.18 -8.87
CA ILE A 15 -2.72 -23.24 -9.21
C ILE A 15 -2.91 -23.07 -10.71
N SER A 16 -4.15 -23.16 -11.16
CA SER A 16 -4.54 -22.77 -12.52
C SER A 16 -4.76 -21.26 -12.55
N CYS A 17 -3.87 -20.53 -13.22
CA CYS A 17 -3.98 -19.09 -13.40
C CYS A 17 -3.49 -18.66 -14.78
N LYS A 18 -3.99 -17.51 -15.28
CA LYS A 18 -3.59 -16.99 -16.60
C LYS A 18 -2.10 -16.61 -16.64
N ARG A 19 -1.54 -16.19 -15.52
CA ARG A 19 -0.14 -15.76 -15.42
C ARG A 19 0.32 -15.81 -13.97
N PHE A 20 1.48 -16.42 -13.74
CA PHE A 20 2.22 -16.38 -12.49
C PHE A 20 3.55 -15.66 -12.73
N LEU A 21 3.79 -14.57 -11.98
CA LEU A 21 5.02 -13.79 -12.09
C LEU A 21 5.67 -13.67 -10.73
N LYS A 22 6.92 -14.08 -10.63
CA LYS A 22 7.76 -13.75 -9.49
C LYS A 22 8.20 -12.29 -9.61
N LEU A 23 8.01 -11.54 -8.54
CA LEU A 23 8.52 -10.17 -8.42
C LEU A 23 9.95 -10.23 -7.89
N ASN A 24 10.82 -9.40 -8.44
CA ASN A 24 12.19 -9.24 -7.95
C ASN A 24 12.17 -8.29 -6.74
N VAL A 25 11.91 -8.85 -5.54
CA VAL A 25 11.84 -8.12 -4.28
C VAL A 25 12.84 -8.71 -3.29
N SER A 26 13.33 -7.88 -2.38
CA SER A 26 14.39 -8.23 -1.41
C SER A 26 13.90 -9.03 -0.21
N GLY A 27 12.58 -9.23 -0.05
CA GLY A 27 12.03 -9.95 1.08
C GLY A 27 10.55 -10.29 0.93
N ALA A 28 10.06 -11.18 1.80
CA ALA A 28 8.66 -11.63 1.83
C ALA A 28 7.77 -10.61 2.57
N PHE A 29 7.80 -9.34 2.14
CA PHE A 29 6.95 -8.29 2.69
C PHE A 29 5.47 -8.70 2.66
N HIS A 30 4.71 -8.18 3.61
CA HIS A 30 3.29 -8.48 3.78
C HIS A 30 3.01 -9.94 4.15
N SER A 31 3.96 -10.58 4.84
CA SER A 31 3.84 -11.95 5.35
C SER A 31 4.44 -12.08 6.76
N PRO A 32 4.15 -13.18 7.50
CA PRO A 32 4.74 -13.45 8.81
C PRO A 32 6.27 -13.54 8.82
N PHE A 33 6.93 -13.76 7.68
CA PHE A 33 8.39 -13.72 7.58
C PHE A 33 9.00 -12.36 7.91
N MET A 34 8.16 -11.31 7.95
CA MET A 34 8.58 -9.96 8.35
C MET A 34 8.39 -9.68 9.84
N ASN A 35 8.03 -10.67 10.68
CA ASN A 35 7.78 -10.44 12.10
C ASN A 35 9.02 -9.90 12.85
N GLU A 36 10.20 -10.47 12.60
CA GLU A 36 11.43 -9.98 13.25
C GLU A 36 11.80 -8.55 12.79
N PRO A 37 11.88 -8.24 11.48
CA PRO A 37 12.05 -6.87 11.01
C PRO A 37 10.98 -5.91 11.54
N SER A 38 9.73 -6.34 11.61
CA SER A 38 8.61 -5.53 12.13
C SER A 38 8.81 -5.18 13.61
N SER A 39 9.28 -6.13 14.43
CA SER A 39 9.57 -5.88 15.83
C SER A 39 10.68 -4.84 16.00
N LYS A 40 11.76 -4.94 15.21
CA LYS A 40 12.83 -3.93 15.20
C LYS A 40 12.32 -2.56 14.75
N PHE A 41 11.49 -2.53 13.73
CA PHE A 41 10.87 -1.30 13.24
C PHE A 41 9.96 -0.65 14.28
N SER A 42 9.18 -1.45 15.02
CA SER A 42 8.36 -0.99 16.13
C SER A 42 9.17 -0.26 17.21
N GLU A 43 10.35 -0.79 17.58
CA GLU A 43 11.23 -0.12 18.55
C GLU A 43 11.72 1.26 18.06
N TYR A 44 12.04 1.39 16.76
CA TYR A 44 12.36 2.69 16.17
C TYR A 44 11.14 3.64 16.17
N LEU A 45 9.97 3.12 15.81
CA LEU A 45 8.75 3.92 15.79
C LEU A 45 8.37 4.49 17.16
N LYS A 46 8.67 3.79 18.27
CA LYS A 46 8.43 4.30 19.63
C LYS A 46 9.15 5.62 19.89
N GLN A 47 10.31 5.82 19.28
CA GLN A 47 11.14 7.01 19.45
C GLN A 47 10.69 8.17 18.56
N ILE A 48 9.84 7.93 17.56
CA ILE A 48 9.39 8.93 16.61
C ILE A 48 8.07 9.53 17.09
N LYS A 49 8.02 10.84 17.22
CA LYS A 49 6.77 11.56 17.49
C LYS A 49 5.98 11.67 16.18
N PHE A 50 4.77 11.13 16.16
CA PHE A 50 3.81 11.44 15.12
C PHE A 50 2.99 12.66 15.53
N ASN A 51 2.84 13.59 14.60
CA ASN A 51 1.95 14.74 14.77
C ASN A 51 0.59 14.44 14.11
N ASN A 52 -0.44 15.19 14.49
CA ASN A 52 -1.73 15.12 13.81
C ASN A 52 -1.54 15.46 12.33
N PRO A 53 -2.02 14.64 11.42
CA PRO A 53 -1.96 14.95 10.00
C PRO A 53 -2.91 16.12 9.67
N SER A 54 -2.55 16.94 8.69
CA SER A 54 -3.38 18.05 8.21
C SER A 54 -4.61 17.58 7.44
N PHE A 55 -4.64 16.33 6.99
CA PHE A 55 -5.75 15.68 6.28
C PHE A 55 -5.80 14.19 6.66
N PRO A 56 -6.97 13.54 6.57
CA PRO A 56 -7.09 12.12 6.90
C PRO A 56 -6.21 11.25 6.00
N VAL A 57 -5.66 10.19 6.59
CA VAL A 57 -4.81 9.21 5.90
C VAL A 57 -5.51 7.87 5.82
N ILE A 58 -5.45 7.22 4.67
CA ILE A 58 -5.84 5.82 4.47
C ILE A 58 -4.55 5.00 4.39
N SER A 59 -4.39 4.05 5.29
CA SER A 59 -3.20 3.17 5.29
C SER A 59 -3.41 1.92 4.44
N ASN A 60 -2.32 1.29 4.02
CA ASN A 60 -2.39 0.00 3.31
C ASN A 60 -2.97 -1.13 4.15
N TYR A 61 -2.77 -1.08 5.46
CA TYR A 61 -3.23 -2.11 6.39
C TYR A 61 -4.72 -1.99 6.70
N GLU A 62 -5.20 -0.76 6.95
CA GLU A 62 -6.59 -0.51 7.32
C GLU A 62 -7.18 0.55 6.37
N PRO A 63 -8.12 0.14 5.47
CA PRO A 63 -8.70 1.03 4.46
C PRO A 63 -9.82 1.89 5.05
N SER A 64 -9.48 2.69 6.04
CA SER A 64 -10.38 3.68 6.64
C SER A 64 -9.64 4.99 6.88
N LEU A 65 -10.36 6.11 6.80
CA LEU A 65 -9.84 7.45 7.09
C LEU A 65 -9.39 7.51 8.56
N CYS A 66 -8.18 8.00 8.79
CA CYS A 66 -7.61 8.15 10.12
C CYS A 66 -6.86 9.46 10.25
N SER A 67 -7.09 10.17 11.36
CA SER A 67 -6.37 11.40 11.74
C SER A 67 -5.71 11.29 13.12
N ASP A 68 -5.81 10.13 13.77
CA ASP A 68 -5.14 9.89 15.04
C ASP A 68 -3.69 9.44 14.78
N PRO A 69 -2.69 10.19 15.30
CA PRO A 69 -1.27 9.90 15.06
C PRO A 69 -0.82 8.58 15.69
N ASN A 70 -1.41 8.16 16.82
CA ASN A 70 -1.06 6.91 17.48
C ASN A 70 -1.59 5.73 16.69
N GLU A 71 -2.83 5.83 16.21
CA GLU A 71 -3.42 4.82 15.35
C GLU A 71 -2.65 4.69 14.02
N LEU A 72 -2.26 5.81 13.40
CA LEU A 72 -1.44 5.80 12.19
C LEU A 72 -0.09 5.12 12.39
N LYS A 73 0.53 5.32 13.56
CA LYS A 73 1.78 4.63 13.93
C LYS A 73 1.57 3.12 14.03
N ILE A 74 0.49 2.67 14.67
CA ILE A 74 0.12 1.25 14.78
C ILE A 74 -0.13 0.65 13.40
N ARG A 75 -0.84 1.34 12.52
CA ARG A 75 -1.12 0.90 11.15
C ARG A 75 0.16 0.76 10.32
N LEU A 76 1.10 1.69 10.48
CA LEU A 76 2.40 1.64 9.81
C LEU A 76 3.24 0.43 10.24
N GLU A 77 3.22 0.09 11.52
CA GLU A 77 3.87 -1.11 12.04
C GLU A 77 3.24 -2.39 11.45
N LYS A 78 1.93 -2.48 11.51
CA LYS A 78 1.18 -3.67 11.10
C LYS A 78 1.28 -3.97 9.60
N GLN A 79 1.48 -2.97 8.75
CA GLN A 79 1.53 -3.18 7.30
C GLN A 79 2.72 -4.06 6.85
N MET A 80 3.80 -4.17 7.63
CA MET A 80 4.94 -4.99 7.25
C MET A 80 4.61 -6.48 7.15
N CYS A 81 3.74 -6.96 8.02
CA CYS A 81 3.36 -8.38 8.13
C CYS A 81 2.00 -8.70 7.51
N ASN A 82 1.22 -7.70 7.16
CA ASN A 82 -0.15 -7.87 6.67
C ASN A 82 -0.29 -7.44 5.21
N GLY A 83 -1.23 -8.05 4.50
CA GLY A 83 -1.50 -7.76 3.10
C GLY A 83 -1.94 -6.31 2.86
N VAL A 84 -1.59 -5.79 1.70
CA VAL A 84 -2.05 -4.48 1.24
C VAL A 84 -3.51 -4.57 0.78
N ARG A 85 -4.39 -3.84 1.42
CA ARG A 85 -5.84 -3.81 1.15
C ARG A 85 -6.19 -2.75 0.10
N TRP A 86 -5.45 -2.77 -1.03
CA TRP A 86 -5.56 -1.76 -2.09
C TRP A 86 -6.96 -1.69 -2.71
N ARG A 87 -7.59 -2.84 -2.97
CA ARG A 87 -8.93 -2.88 -3.56
C ARG A 87 -9.96 -2.17 -2.66
N GLU A 88 -9.93 -2.48 -1.37
CA GLU A 88 -10.85 -1.89 -0.40
C GLU A 88 -10.59 -0.38 -0.21
N THR A 89 -9.33 0.05 -0.34
CA THR A 89 -8.99 1.49 -0.40
C THR A 89 -9.62 2.14 -1.63
N MET A 90 -9.55 1.51 -2.80
CA MET A 90 -10.19 2.03 -4.00
C MET A 90 -11.72 2.05 -3.86
N ASP A 91 -12.32 1.00 -3.30
CA ASP A 91 -13.76 0.93 -3.02
C ASP A 91 -14.21 2.03 -2.04
N LEU A 92 -13.38 2.36 -1.06
CA LEU A 92 -13.66 3.46 -0.14
C LEU A 92 -13.62 4.81 -0.86
N MET A 93 -12.57 5.07 -1.64
CA MET A 93 -12.40 6.33 -2.38
C MET A 93 -13.46 6.51 -3.47
N ALA A 94 -13.92 5.44 -4.09
CA ALA A 94 -14.98 5.46 -5.10
C ALA A 94 -16.34 5.98 -4.59
N LYS A 95 -16.50 6.13 -3.28
CA LYS A 95 -17.72 6.73 -2.69
C LYS A 95 -17.79 8.26 -2.84
N ASP A 96 -16.67 8.88 -3.15
CA ASP A 96 -16.59 10.31 -3.43
C ASP A 96 -16.90 10.54 -4.91
N SER A 97 -17.96 11.29 -5.18
CA SER A 97 -18.43 11.59 -6.55
C SER A 97 -17.52 12.58 -7.29
N ASP A 98 -16.69 13.33 -6.59
CA ASP A 98 -15.75 14.32 -7.16
C ASP A 98 -14.29 13.91 -6.97
N LEU A 99 -14.04 12.61 -6.97
CA LEU A 99 -12.74 12.03 -6.72
C LEU A 99 -11.71 12.40 -7.80
N HIS A 100 -10.62 13.02 -7.39
CA HIS A 100 -9.42 13.18 -8.19
C HIS A 100 -8.23 12.53 -7.48
N ILE A 101 -7.59 11.58 -8.12
CA ILE A 101 -6.43 10.86 -7.58
C ILE A 101 -5.16 11.44 -8.21
N VAL A 102 -4.18 11.72 -7.37
CA VAL A 102 -2.83 12.12 -7.80
C VAL A 102 -1.82 11.12 -7.25
N GLU A 103 -1.18 10.36 -8.15
CA GLU A 103 -0.03 9.52 -7.77
C GLU A 103 1.21 10.40 -7.69
N ILE A 104 1.84 10.45 -6.52
CA ILE A 104 3.08 11.20 -6.32
C ILE A 104 4.23 10.20 -6.23
N GLY A 105 5.15 10.26 -7.19
CA GLY A 105 6.31 9.37 -7.23
C GLY A 105 6.81 9.07 -8.66
N PRO A 106 7.93 8.34 -8.78
CA PRO A 106 8.62 8.11 -10.07
C PRO A 106 7.92 7.03 -10.93
N SER A 107 6.87 6.38 -10.44
CA SER A 107 6.16 5.32 -11.16
C SER A 107 4.70 5.70 -11.44
N ASN A 108 4.03 4.90 -12.29
CA ASN A 108 2.61 5.02 -12.61
C ASN A 108 1.84 3.73 -12.31
N VAL A 109 2.37 2.91 -11.41
CA VAL A 109 1.79 1.59 -11.09
C VAL A 109 0.43 1.74 -10.42
N LEU A 110 0.32 2.64 -9.44
CA LEU A 110 -0.93 2.87 -8.72
C LEU A 110 -1.98 3.52 -9.61
N SER A 111 -1.58 4.47 -10.45
CA SER A 111 -2.43 5.06 -11.49
C SER A 111 -2.99 3.99 -12.43
N GLY A 112 -2.15 3.05 -12.87
CA GLY A 112 -2.56 1.92 -13.71
C GLY A 112 -3.52 0.96 -13.00
N LEU A 113 -3.35 0.74 -11.70
CA LEU A 113 -4.27 -0.05 -10.87
C LEU A 113 -5.60 0.69 -10.66
N GLY A 114 -5.53 1.99 -10.34
CA GLY A 114 -6.71 2.83 -10.16
C GLY A 114 -7.59 2.89 -11.40
N LYS A 115 -7.01 3.14 -12.58
CA LYS A 115 -7.74 3.16 -13.87
C LYS A 115 -8.45 1.86 -14.23
N ARG A 116 -7.95 0.72 -13.73
CA ARG A 116 -8.60 -0.59 -13.94
C ARG A 116 -9.76 -0.85 -12.99
N HIS A 117 -9.73 -0.23 -11.82
CA HIS A 117 -10.73 -0.45 -10.77
C HIS A 117 -11.82 0.63 -10.77
N LEU A 118 -11.43 1.88 -10.94
CA LEU A 118 -12.30 3.04 -10.89
C LEU A 118 -12.73 3.46 -12.31
N LYS A 119 -14.03 3.69 -12.50
CA LYS A 119 -14.57 4.23 -13.73
C LYS A 119 -14.79 5.73 -13.56
N ASP A 120 -14.54 6.48 -14.61
CA ASP A 120 -14.82 7.93 -14.73
C ASP A 120 -14.14 8.79 -13.65
N VAL A 121 -13.01 8.31 -13.09
CA VAL A 121 -12.22 9.04 -12.09
C VAL A 121 -11.00 9.69 -12.76
N LYS A 122 -10.80 10.97 -12.48
CA LYS A 122 -9.60 11.69 -12.92
C LYS A 122 -8.39 11.18 -12.14
N ILE A 123 -7.40 10.64 -12.84
CA ILE A 123 -6.15 10.17 -12.25
C ILE A 123 -4.98 10.85 -12.94
N SER A 124 -4.16 11.56 -12.18
CA SER A 124 -2.95 12.23 -12.64
C SER A 124 -1.72 11.73 -11.89
N GLN A 125 -0.54 12.09 -12.38
CA GLN A 125 0.74 11.71 -11.79
C GLN A 125 1.63 12.95 -11.66
N VAL A 126 2.39 13.01 -10.56
CA VAL A 126 3.44 13.98 -10.31
C VAL A 126 4.71 13.21 -9.98
N SER A 127 5.68 13.23 -10.90
CA SER A 127 6.96 12.52 -10.77
C SER A 127 8.16 13.44 -10.47
N SER A 128 7.98 14.77 -10.62
CA SER A 128 9.00 15.77 -10.36
C SER A 128 8.38 17.10 -9.89
N SER A 129 9.18 17.94 -9.23
CA SER A 129 8.70 19.19 -8.63
C SER A 129 8.24 20.23 -9.66
N ASP A 130 8.75 20.21 -10.87
CA ASP A 130 8.37 21.10 -11.98
C ASP A 130 6.96 20.86 -12.50
N GLN A 131 6.36 19.71 -12.17
CA GLN A 131 4.97 19.38 -12.49
C GLN A 131 3.95 19.92 -11.48
N ILE A 132 4.43 20.54 -10.38
CA ILE A 132 3.59 21.18 -9.39
C ILE A 132 3.42 22.64 -9.76
N SER A 133 2.25 23.04 -10.26
CA SER A 133 1.89 24.45 -10.42
C SER A 133 1.33 24.98 -9.08
N TYR A 134 1.91 26.06 -8.60
CA TYR A 134 1.43 26.80 -7.42
C TYR A 134 0.37 27.81 -7.82
#